data_b5bd589b35c45e162973a3af7ed6aee1
#
_entry.id   b5bd589b35c45e162973a3af7ed6aee1
#
_cell.length_a   1.000
_cell.length_b   1.000
_cell.length_c   1.000
_cell.angle_alpha   90.00
_cell.angle_beta   90.00
_cell.angle_gamma   90.00
#
_symmetry.space_group_name_H-M   'P 1'
#
loop_
_entity.id
_entity.type
_entity.pdbx_description
1 polymer ?
#
loop_
_entity_poly.entity_id
_entity_poly.type
_entity_poly.pdbx_seq_one_letter_code
_entity_poly.pdbx_strand_id
1 'polypeptide(L)'
;MMDYQNAAQTFDLESTAKQMLSGSLDALNACYECCDRHADGDKIALYWQGKDGRKEQYTFRELKEWSSQFANFLKAQGVKAGDRISGLLPRTPELIVTIFAAWRIGAVYQPLFTAFGPKAIEHRIQLAQSKLVVTDMGNRSKLDEIENCPAIVTVADAQGTPLKAGDFNFWNEVKQQSDQCDLVMRSIQDPFLLMFTSGTTGPAKPLEVPLKALIAFGRYMQDAIGLTEEDSFWNIAD
;
A
#
# COMPACT_ATOMS: atom_id res chain seq x y z
N MET A 1 26.76 -6.18 16.60
CA MET A 1 26.64 -6.05 15.13
C MET A 1 27.07 -7.37 14.52
N MET A 2 26.19 -8.01 13.73
CA MET A 2 26.53 -9.30 13.10
C MET A 2 27.58 -9.07 12.00
N ASP A 3 28.59 -9.91 11.92
CA ASP A 3 29.58 -9.82 10.84
C ASP A 3 28.90 -10.15 9.50
N TYR A 4 29.05 -9.29 8.50
CA TYR A 4 28.43 -9.44 7.19
C TYR A 4 28.77 -10.78 6.53
N GLN A 5 30.01 -11.23 6.63
CA GLN A 5 30.43 -12.49 6.01
C GLN A 5 29.72 -13.68 6.66
N ASN A 6 29.59 -13.68 7.97
CA ASN A 6 28.86 -14.71 8.70
C ASN A 6 27.36 -14.67 8.37
N ALA A 7 26.75 -13.47 8.36
CA ALA A 7 25.36 -13.29 8.00
C ALA A 7 25.04 -13.78 6.58
N ALA A 8 25.91 -13.47 5.61
CA ALA A 8 25.74 -13.91 4.22
C ALA A 8 25.88 -15.42 4.04
N GLN A 9 26.80 -16.06 4.81
CA GLN A 9 27.01 -17.51 4.74
C GLN A 9 25.92 -18.32 5.46
N THR A 10 25.31 -17.75 6.50
CA THR A 10 24.30 -18.42 7.32
C THR A 10 22.86 -18.07 6.93
N PHE A 11 22.68 -17.16 5.98
CA PHE A 11 21.33 -16.76 5.53
C PHE A 11 20.64 -17.94 4.84
N ASP A 12 19.50 -18.33 5.40
CA ASP A 12 18.56 -19.27 4.80
C ASP A 12 17.18 -18.64 4.73
N LEU A 13 16.62 -18.61 3.52
CA LEU A 13 15.35 -17.94 3.25
C LEU A 13 14.20 -18.56 4.05
N GLU A 14 14.13 -19.88 4.09
CA GLU A 14 13.03 -20.60 4.71
C GLU A 14 13.03 -20.44 6.23
N SER A 15 14.20 -20.61 6.85
CA SER A 15 14.35 -20.41 8.30
C SER A 15 14.12 -18.96 8.70
N THR A 16 14.58 -17.99 7.89
CA THR A 16 14.35 -16.56 8.13
C THR A 16 12.85 -16.22 8.01
N ALA A 17 12.18 -16.74 6.98
CA ALA A 17 10.74 -16.57 6.82
C ALA A 17 9.96 -17.09 8.03
N LYS A 18 10.27 -18.29 8.51
CA LYS A 18 9.62 -18.89 9.69
C LYS A 18 9.82 -18.09 10.98
N GLN A 19 10.92 -17.35 11.10
CA GLN A 19 11.19 -16.50 12.25
C GLN A 19 10.47 -15.16 12.18
N MET A 20 10.29 -14.63 10.98
CA MET A 20 9.81 -13.26 10.78
C MET A 20 8.32 -13.17 10.46
N LEU A 21 7.78 -14.17 9.76
CA LEU A 21 6.42 -14.15 9.22
C LEU A 21 5.53 -15.14 9.95
N SER A 22 4.25 -14.82 10.01
CA SER A 22 3.22 -15.72 10.56
C SER A 22 2.67 -16.68 9.49
N GLY A 23 2.72 -16.27 8.22
CA GLY A 23 2.35 -17.11 7.08
C GLY A 23 3.46 -18.07 6.64
N SER A 24 3.19 -18.87 5.62
CA SER A 24 4.15 -19.74 4.97
C SER A 24 4.58 -19.19 3.61
N LEU A 25 5.63 -19.79 3.01
CA LEU A 25 6.11 -19.38 1.69
C LEU A 25 5.06 -19.53 0.57
N ASP A 26 4.09 -20.43 0.75
CA ASP A 26 3.02 -20.69 -0.21
C ASP A 26 1.70 -20.03 0.15
N ALA A 27 1.59 -19.49 1.38
CA ALA A 27 0.38 -18.87 1.91
C ALA A 27 0.73 -17.67 2.80
N LEU A 28 0.93 -16.51 2.16
CA LEU A 28 1.31 -15.25 2.79
C LEU A 28 0.33 -14.13 2.39
N ASN A 29 0.08 -13.20 3.29
CA ASN A 29 -0.65 -11.96 2.98
C ASN A 29 0.06 -10.77 3.60
N ALA A 30 0.47 -9.80 2.76
CA ALA A 30 1.22 -8.63 3.21
C ALA A 30 0.45 -7.75 4.21
N CYS A 31 -0.88 -7.64 4.06
CA CYS A 31 -1.70 -6.89 5.01
C CYS A 31 -1.72 -7.57 6.38
N TYR A 32 -1.83 -8.90 6.43
CA TYR A 32 -1.77 -9.63 7.69
C TYR A 32 -0.44 -9.41 8.38
N GLU A 33 0.67 -9.59 7.66
CA GLU A 33 2.02 -9.47 8.23
C GLU A 33 2.35 -8.05 8.72
N CYS A 34 1.86 -7.02 8.01
CA CYS A 34 2.18 -5.64 8.34
C CYS A 34 1.13 -4.94 9.22
N CYS A 35 -0.07 -5.50 9.36
CA CYS A 35 -1.16 -4.85 10.07
C CYS A 35 -1.90 -5.82 11.02
N ASP A 36 -2.60 -6.83 10.48
CA ASP A 36 -3.60 -7.57 11.23
C ASP A 36 -3.03 -8.34 12.42
N ARG A 37 -1.84 -8.93 12.27
CA ARG A 37 -1.14 -9.65 13.35
C ARG A 37 -0.79 -8.77 14.56
N HIS A 38 -0.82 -7.45 14.39
CA HIS A 38 -0.53 -6.46 15.43
C HIS A 38 -1.79 -5.75 15.95
N ALA A 39 -2.98 -6.13 15.46
CA ALA A 39 -4.23 -5.43 15.75
C ALA A 39 -4.87 -5.80 17.09
N ASP A 40 -4.26 -6.71 17.87
CA ASP A 40 -4.71 -7.03 19.21
C ASP A 40 -4.31 -5.89 20.18
N GLY A 41 -5.31 -5.30 20.84
CA GLY A 41 -5.11 -4.15 21.73
C GLY A 41 -5.13 -2.79 21.01
N ASP A 42 -4.51 -1.80 21.66
CA ASP A 42 -4.55 -0.40 21.22
C ASP A 42 -3.17 0.12 20.80
N LYS A 43 -2.31 -0.79 20.27
CA LYS A 43 -0.97 -0.43 19.79
C LYS A 43 -1.10 0.55 18.63
N ILE A 44 -0.39 1.69 18.72
CA ILE A 44 -0.37 2.70 17.67
C ILE A 44 0.46 2.18 16.49
N ALA A 45 -0.16 2.22 15.32
CA ALA A 45 0.46 1.86 14.04
C ALA A 45 1.02 3.06 13.30
N LEU A 46 0.37 4.22 13.41
CA LEU A 46 0.70 5.41 12.64
C LEU A 46 0.56 6.67 13.49
N TYR A 47 1.65 7.43 13.59
CA TYR A 47 1.65 8.83 14.00
C TYR A 47 1.66 9.69 12.75
N TRP A 48 0.63 10.51 12.57
CA TRP A 48 0.50 11.36 11.40
C TRP A 48 0.46 12.84 11.77
N GLN A 49 1.12 13.66 10.96
CA GLN A 49 1.04 15.11 11.07
C GLN A 49 0.73 15.72 9.71
N GLY A 50 -0.39 16.42 9.63
CA GLY A 50 -0.83 17.16 8.45
C GLY A 50 -0.01 18.44 8.23
N LYS A 51 -0.03 18.94 6.98
CA LYS A 51 0.58 20.24 6.63
C LYS A 51 -0.08 21.42 7.36
N ASP A 52 -1.32 21.24 7.79
CA ASP A 52 -2.10 22.20 8.59
C ASP A 52 -1.76 22.15 10.10
N GLY A 53 -0.82 21.30 10.49
CA GLY A 53 -0.38 21.15 11.87
C GLY A 53 -1.21 20.16 12.71
N ARG A 54 -2.30 19.59 12.19
CA ARG A 54 -3.05 18.53 12.87
C ARG A 54 -2.12 17.34 13.18
N LYS A 55 -2.30 16.76 14.35
CA LYS A 55 -1.59 15.54 14.76
C LYS A 55 -2.62 14.49 15.13
N GLU A 56 -2.49 13.33 14.55
CA GLU A 56 -3.40 12.20 14.74
C GLU A 56 -2.60 10.92 14.97
N GLN A 57 -3.22 9.97 15.64
CA GLN A 57 -2.66 8.65 15.91
C GLN A 57 -3.68 7.61 15.53
N TYR A 58 -3.23 6.54 14.89
CA TYR A 58 -4.08 5.46 14.44
C TYR A 58 -3.54 4.14 14.93
N THR A 59 -4.41 3.32 15.51
CA THR A 59 -4.08 1.97 15.96
C THR A 59 -4.03 0.99 14.80
N PHE A 60 -3.36 -0.15 14.99
CA PHE A 60 -3.43 -1.25 14.04
C PHE A 60 -4.86 -1.77 13.86
N ARG A 61 -5.69 -1.72 14.91
CA ARG A 61 -7.11 -2.11 14.85
C ARG A 61 -7.89 -1.21 13.89
N GLU A 62 -7.78 0.11 14.03
CA GLU A 62 -8.46 1.05 13.12
C GLU A 62 -8.00 0.86 11.67
N LEU A 63 -6.70 0.70 11.43
CA LEU A 63 -6.19 0.44 10.08
C LEU A 63 -6.68 -0.89 9.51
N LYS A 64 -6.81 -1.94 10.34
CA LYS A 64 -7.39 -3.22 9.96
C LYS A 64 -8.86 -3.07 9.58
N GLU A 65 -9.67 -2.39 10.37
CA GLU A 65 -11.09 -2.15 10.12
C GLU A 65 -11.29 -1.36 8.81
N TRP A 66 -10.63 -0.22 8.68
CA TRP A 66 -10.75 0.62 7.46
C TRP A 66 -10.22 -0.07 6.21
N SER A 67 -9.11 -0.80 6.31
CA SER A 67 -8.60 -1.56 5.17
C SER A 67 -9.51 -2.73 4.80
N SER A 68 -10.19 -3.36 5.76
CA SER A 68 -11.20 -4.39 5.48
C SER A 68 -12.41 -3.80 4.77
N GLN A 69 -12.90 -2.68 5.25
CA GLN A 69 -14.02 -1.95 4.62
C GLN A 69 -13.66 -1.54 3.18
N PHE A 70 -12.50 -0.89 2.99
CA PHE A 70 -12.09 -0.49 1.64
C PHE A 70 -11.82 -1.68 0.72
N ALA A 71 -11.29 -2.79 1.25
CA ALA A 71 -11.11 -4.05 0.52
C ALA A 71 -12.44 -4.62 0.02
N ASN A 72 -13.49 -4.56 0.84
CA ASN A 72 -14.85 -4.98 0.43
C ASN A 72 -15.40 -4.09 -0.68
N PHE A 73 -15.18 -2.78 -0.62
CA PHE A 73 -15.50 -1.88 -1.73
C PHE A 73 -14.73 -2.25 -3.01
N LEU A 74 -13.42 -2.48 -2.92
CA LEU A 74 -12.61 -2.92 -4.08
C LEU A 74 -13.15 -4.21 -4.70
N LYS A 75 -13.53 -5.19 -3.88
CA LYS A 75 -14.17 -6.45 -4.35
C LYS A 75 -15.49 -6.17 -5.05
N ALA A 76 -16.31 -5.25 -4.52
CA ALA A 76 -17.58 -4.84 -5.15
C ALA A 76 -17.35 -4.15 -6.51
N GLN A 77 -16.20 -3.46 -6.69
CA GLN A 77 -15.78 -2.90 -7.98
C GLN A 77 -15.13 -3.95 -8.92
N GLY A 78 -15.16 -5.23 -8.55
CA GLY A 78 -14.64 -6.32 -9.37
C GLY A 78 -13.14 -6.53 -9.32
N VAL A 79 -12.44 -5.91 -8.37
CA VAL A 79 -11.00 -6.12 -8.16
C VAL A 79 -10.75 -7.54 -7.64
N LYS A 80 -9.77 -8.20 -8.23
CA LYS A 80 -9.37 -9.58 -7.91
C LYS A 80 -7.88 -9.63 -7.52
N ALA A 81 -7.47 -10.76 -6.96
CA ALA A 81 -6.07 -11.03 -6.69
C ALA A 81 -5.22 -10.87 -7.97
N GLY A 82 -4.08 -10.18 -7.85
CA GLY A 82 -3.20 -9.85 -8.97
C GLY A 82 -3.60 -8.61 -9.77
N ASP A 83 -4.80 -8.04 -9.59
CA ASP A 83 -5.14 -6.74 -10.19
C ASP A 83 -4.34 -5.60 -9.55
N ARG A 84 -4.11 -4.52 -10.28
CA ARG A 84 -3.35 -3.36 -9.80
C ARG A 84 -4.28 -2.24 -9.37
N ILE A 85 -3.98 -1.70 -8.17
CA ILE A 85 -4.62 -0.51 -7.60
C ILE A 85 -3.57 0.59 -7.52
N SER A 86 -3.83 1.71 -8.20
CA SER A 86 -2.92 2.85 -8.20
C SER A 86 -3.30 3.86 -7.12
N GLY A 87 -2.30 4.35 -6.38
CA GLY A 87 -2.47 5.43 -5.41
C GLY A 87 -1.72 6.68 -5.83
N LEU A 88 -2.46 7.74 -6.20
CA LEU A 88 -1.94 9.09 -6.43
C LEU A 88 -2.29 9.95 -5.20
N LEU A 89 -1.70 9.61 -4.08
CA LEU A 89 -2.00 10.19 -2.77
C LEU A 89 -0.75 10.82 -2.14
N PRO A 90 -0.91 11.95 -1.45
CA PRO A 90 0.13 12.42 -0.53
C PRO A 90 0.22 11.47 0.67
N ARG A 91 1.16 11.75 1.59
CA ARG A 91 1.34 10.96 2.81
C ARG A 91 0.21 11.21 3.80
N THR A 92 -0.92 10.57 3.56
CA THR A 92 -2.13 10.63 4.41
C THR A 92 -2.50 9.24 4.91
N PRO A 93 -3.33 9.14 5.95
CA PRO A 93 -3.80 7.85 6.45
C PRO A 93 -4.48 6.99 5.37
N GLU A 94 -5.21 7.63 4.44
CA GLU A 94 -5.89 6.96 3.33
C GLU A 94 -4.91 6.22 2.39
N LEU A 95 -3.66 6.70 2.29
CA LEU A 95 -2.61 6.00 1.55
C LEU A 95 -2.36 4.61 2.16
N ILE A 96 -2.19 4.55 3.49
CA ILE A 96 -1.94 3.29 4.21
C ILE A 96 -3.16 2.37 4.13
N VAL A 97 -4.36 2.91 4.30
CA VAL A 97 -5.62 2.15 4.16
C VAL A 97 -5.73 1.56 2.75
N THR A 98 -5.40 2.33 1.71
CA THR A 98 -5.42 1.87 0.31
C THR A 98 -4.43 0.73 0.08
N ILE A 99 -3.20 0.85 0.59
CA ILE A 99 -2.16 -0.17 0.48
C ILE A 99 -2.63 -1.47 1.15
N PHE A 100 -3.06 -1.38 2.40
CA PHE A 100 -3.50 -2.55 3.16
C PHE A 100 -4.76 -3.20 2.56
N ALA A 101 -5.71 -2.42 2.07
CA ALA A 101 -6.88 -2.94 1.40
C ALA A 101 -6.55 -3.71 0.12
N ALA A 102 -5.64 -3.18 -0.72
CA ALA A 102 -5.17 -3.88 -1.91
C ALA A 102 -4.47 -5.20 -1.54
N TRP A 103 -3.57 -5.17 -0.56
CA TRP A 103 -2.84 -6.36 -0.12
C TRP A 103 -3.75 -7.40 0.54
N ARG A 104 -4.78 -6.98 1.28
CA ARG A 104 -5.76 -7.87 1.92
C ARG A 104 -6.41 -8.81 0.92
N ILE A 105 -6.83 -8.30 -0.23
CA ILE A 105 -7.47 -9.09 -1.30
C ILE A 105 -6.48 -9.67 -2.31
N GLY A 106 -5.18 -9.64 -2.02
CA GLY A 106 -4.13 -10.15 -2.90
C GLY A 106 -3.91 -9.33 -4.17
N ALA A 107 -4.42 -8.09 -4.23
CA ALA A 107 -4.13 -7.15 -5.30
C ALA A 107 -2.74 -6.52 -5.14
N VAL A 108 -2.24 -5.94 -6.21
CA VAL A 108 -0.91 -5.32 -6.28
C VAL A 108 -1.08 -3.81 -6.14
N TYR A 109 -0.42 -3.20 -5.18
CA TYR A 109 -0.42 -1.74 -5.04
C TYR A 109 0.60 -1.10 -5.98
N GLN A 110 0.22 -0.01 -6.63
CA GLN A 110 1.09 0.82 -7.48
C GLN A 110 1.15 2.25 -6.94
N PRO A 111 2.28 2.70 -6.38
CA PRO A 111 2.45 4.10 -6.01
C PRO A 111 2.62 4.99 -7.23
N LEU A 112 1.93 6.13 -7.23
CA LEU A 112 2.11 7.23 -8.17
C LEU A 112 2.54 8.47 -7.38
N PHE A 113 3.70 9.02 -7.71
CA PHE A 113 4.17 10.23 -7.03
C PHE A 113 3.30 11.43 -7.38
N THR A 114 2.94 12.20 -6.37
CA THR A 114 2.16 13.42 -6.54
C THR A 114 2.88 14.51 -7.34
N ALA A 115 4.20 14.41 -7.51
CA ALA A 115 4.98 15.29 -8.38
C ALA A 115 4.85 14.95 -9.87
N PHE A 116 4.29 13.80 -10.24
CA PHE A 116 4.13 13.44 -11.66
C PHE A 116 3.09 14.32 -12.34
N GLY A 117 3.38 14.70 -13.61
CA GLY A 117 2.40 15.29 -14.49
C GLY A 117 1.49 14.23 -15.15
N PRO A 118 0.36 14.67 -15.81
CA PRO A 118 -0.64 13.78 -16.38
C PRO A 118 -0.09 12.68 -17.30
N LYS A 119 0.80 13.01 -18.25
CA LYS A 119 1.40 12.03 -19.16
C LYS A 119 2.21 10.94 -18.47
N ALA A 120 2.93 11.31 -17.41
CA ALA A 120 3.71 10.33 -16.64
C ALA A 120 2.83 9.41 -15.80
N ILE A 121 1.68 9.91 -15.32
CA ILE A 121 0.66 9.15 -14.62
C ILE A 121 -0.04 8.21 -15.60
N GLU A 122 -0.51 8.73 -16.73
CA GLU A 122 -1.17 7.96 -17.80
C GLU A 122 -0.34 6.75 -18.23
N HIS A 123 0.92 6.99 -18.59
CA HIS A 123 1.85 5.92 -18.98
C HIS A 123 1.92 4.78 -17.96
N ARG A 124 1.94 5.12 -16.66
CA ARG A 124 2.04 4.13 -15.59
C ARG A 124 0.73 3.38 -15.36
N ILE A 125 -0.39 4.08 -15.40
CA ILE A 125 -1.73 3.48 -15.26
C ILE A 125 -1.99 2.50 -16.40
N GLN A 126 -1.66 2.89 -17.63
CA GLN A 126 -1.87 2.05 -18.81
C GLN A 126 -0.97 0.82 -18.80
N LEU A 127 0.34 0.97 -18.55
CA LEU A 127 1.25 -0.18 -18.48
C LEU A 127 0.90 -1.13 -17.33
N ALA A 128 0.50 -0.59 -16.18
CA ALA A 128 0.04 -1.40 -15.06
C ALA A 128 -1.33 -2.04 -15.32
N GLN A 129 -2.11 -1.55 -16.29
CA GLN A 129 -3.51 -1.92 -16.47
C GLN A 129 -4.30 -1.77 -15.17
N SER A 130 -4.14 -0.63 -14.51
CA SER A 130 -4.76 -0.38 -13.20
C SER A 130 -6.28 -0.50 -13.29
N LYS A 131 -6.89 -1.18 -12.32
CA LYS A 131 -8.34 -1.35 -12.24
C LYS A 131 -9.03 -0.15 -11.61
N LEU A 132 -8.31 0.55 -10.72
CA LEU A 132 -8.83 1.67 -9.97
C LEU A 132 -7.68 2.58 -9.56
N VAL A 133 -7.97 3.90 -9.49
CA VAL A 133 -7.03 4.90 -8.97
C VAL A 133 -7.65 5.55 -7.74
N VAL A 134 -6.87 5.61 -6.65
CA VAL A 134 -7.22 6.39 -5.46
C VAL A 134 -6.42 7.68 -5.48
N THR A 135 -7.08 8.82 -5.28
CA THR A 135 -6.44 10.15 -5.30
C THR A 135 -7.06 11.07 -4.23
N ASP A 136 -6.48 12.22 -4.02
CA ASP A 136 -7.06 13.31 -3.24
C ASP A 136 -7.54 14.47 -4.13
N MET A 137 -8.27 15.40 -3.56
CA MET A 137 -8.78 16.59 -4.29
C MET A 137 -7.64 17.40 -4.93
N GLY A 138 -6.48 17.49 -4.27
CA GLY A 138 -5.33 18.26 -4.76
C GLY A 138 -4.69 17.68 -6.03
N ASN A 139 -4.79 16.38 -6.23
CA ASN A 139 -4.20 15.69 -7.39
C ASN A 139 -5.24 15.23 -8.42
N ARG A 140 -6.53 15.31 -8.08
CA ARG A 140 -7.63 14.79 -8.91
C ARG A 140 -7.60 15.31 -10.35
N SER A 141 -7.32 16.59 -10.55
CA SER A 141 -7.29 17.24 -11.88
C SER A 141 -6.24 16.64 -12.83
N LYS A 142 -5.19 16.03 -12.31
CA LYS A 142 -4.16 15.35 -13.13
C LYS A 142 -4.67 14.11 -13.86
N LEU A 143 -5.82 13.59 -13.45
CA LEU A 143 -6.47 12.43 -14.07
C LEU A 143 -7.48 12.81 -15.15
N ASP A 144 -7.75 14.11 -15.33
CA ASP A 144 -8.81 14.60 -16.23
C ASP A 144 -8.52 14.37 -17.73
N GLU A 145 -7.22 14.42 -18.08
CA GLU A 145 -6.76 14.30 -19.46
C GLU A 145 -6.36 12.85 -19.83
N ILE A 146 -6.49 11.92 -18.87
CA ILE A 146 -6.06 10.52 -19.09
C ILE A 146 -7.15 9.77 -19.86
N GLU A 147 -6.79 9.33 -21.08
CA GLU A 147 -7.67 8.50 -21.88
C GLU A 147 -7.92 7.14 -21.21
N ASN A 148 -9.19 6.70 -21.20
CA ASN A 148 -9.60 5.44 -20.58
C ASN A 148 -9.13 5.31 -19.12
N CYS A 149 -9.14 6.42 -18.37
CA CYS A 149 -8.82 6.39 -16.94
C CYS A 149 -9.76 5.40 -16.23
N PRO A 150 -9.22 4.50 -15.40
CA PRO A 150 -10.06 3.57 -14.65
C PRO A 150 -10.93 4.30 -13.62
N ALA A 151 -11.80 3.56 -12.92
CA ALA A 151 -12.61 4.11 -11.83
C ALA A 151 -11.75 4.89 -10.83
N ILE A 152 -12.25 6.05 -10.40
CA ILE A 152 -11.52 6.95 -9.50
C ILE A 152 -12.23 7.02 -8.16
N VAL A 153 -11.45 6.83 -7.09
CA VAL A 153 -11.87 7.09 -5.71
C VAL A 153 -11.12 8.31 -5.22
N THR A 154 -11.86 9.32 -4.78
CA THR A 154 -11.30 10.60 -4.35
C THR A 154 -11.48 10.79 -2.85
N VAL A 155 -10.40 11.09 -2.15
CA VAL A 155 -10.43 11.55 -0.76
C VAL A 155 -10.88 13.00 -0.77
N ALA A 156 -12.06 13.25 -0.18
CA ALA A 156 -12.63 14.60 -0.07
C ALA A 156 -11.77 15.50 0.82
N ASP A 157 -11.75 16.78 0.52
CA ASP A 157 -11.09 17.78 1.37
C ASP A 157 -11.96 18.16 2.59
N ALA A 158 -11.35 18.84 3.56
CA ALA A 158 -12.05 19.32 4.75
C ALA A 158 -13.04 20.46 4.47
N GLN A 159 -12.97 21.09 3.30
CA GLN A 159 -13.82 22.19 2.87
C GLN A 159 -15.16 21.70 2.30
N GLY A 160 -15.30 20.41 2.06
CA GLY A 160 -16.51 19.83 1.49
C GLY A 160 -16.68 20.17 0.01
N THR A 161 -15.58 20.40 -0.70
CA THR A 161 -15.61 20.63 -2.16
C THR A 161 -16.29 19.44 -2.85
N PRO A 162 -17.30 19.69 -3.73
CA PRO A 162 -17.96 18.62 -4.45
C PRO A 162 -16.98 17.79 -5.28
N LEU A 163 -17.12 16.48 -5.22
CA LEU A 163 -16.34 15.58 -6.07
C LEU A 163 -16.74 15.72 -7.53
N LYS A 164 -15.84 15.38 -8.43
CA LYS A 164 -16.16 15.30 -9.86
C LYS A 164 -17.18 14.19 -10.10
N ALA A 165 -18.11 14.46 -11.01
CA ALA A 165 -19.14 13.48 -11.37
C ALA A 165 -18.52 12.16 -11.85
N GLY A 166 -18.96 11.05 -11.28
CA GLY A 166 -18.45 9.72 -11.55
C GLY A 166 -17.35 9.24 -10.61
N ASP A 167 -16.80 10.10 -9.75
CA ASP A 167 -15.87 9.71 -8.70
C ASP A 167 -16.60 9.10 -7.49
N PHE A 168 -15.99 8.08 -6.89
CA PHE A 168 -16.41 7.56 -5.60
C PHE A 168 -15.79 8.40 -4.47
N ASN A 169 -16.54 8.66 -3.40
CA ASN A 169 -15.99 9.30 -2.20
C ASN A 169 -15.37 8.25 -1.28
N PHE A 170 -14.07 8.35 -1.02
CA PHE A 170 -13.31 7.35 -0.25
C PHE A 170 -14.00 6.97 1.07
N TRP A 171 -14.23 7.94 1.94
CA TRP A 171 -14.77 7.65 3.28
C TRP A 171 -16.26 7.27 3.27
N ASN A 172 -17.03 7.75 2.29
CA ASN A 172 -18.41 7.32 2.14
C ASN A 172 -18.47 5.84 1.75
N GLU A 173 -17.62 5.43 0.80
CA GLU A 173 -17.57 4.03 0.38
C GLU A 173 -17.05 3.12 1.50
N VAL A 174 -16.01 3.54 2.23
CA VAL A 174 -15.47 2.81 3.39
C VAL A 174 -16.57 2.57 4.42
N LYS A 175 -17.28 3.62 4.86
CA LYS A 175 -18.29 3.55 5.93
C LYS A 175 -19.49 2.67 5.60
N GLN A 176 -19.75 2.38 4.34
CA GLN A 176 -20.87 1.54 3.90
C GLN A 176 -20.55 0.04 3.90
N GLN A 177 -19.26 -0.32 4.07
CA GLN A 177 -18.82 -1.70 3.99
C GLN A 177 -18.63 -2.33 5.37
N SER A 178 -18.68 -3.66 5.42
CA SER A 178 -18.32 -4.43 6.60
C SER A 178 -16.83 -4.24 6.95
N ASP A 179 -16.52 -4.16 8.22
CA ASP A 179 -15.16 -4.16 8.78
C ASP A 179 -14.51 -5.57 8.80
N GLN A 180 -15.25 -6.58 8.35
CA GLN A 180 -14.76 -7.94 8.18
C GLN A 180 -14.52 -8.22 6.70
N CYS A 181 -13.30 -8.62 6.37
CA CYS A 181 -12.93 -9.01 5.01
C CYS A 181 -11.86 -10.10 5.07
N ASP A 182 -12.16 -11.25 4.47
CA ASP A 182 -11.22 -12.38 4.42
C ASP A 182 -9.96 -12.01 3.65
N LEU A 183 -8.84 -12.52 4.17
CA LEU A 183 -7.52 -12.38 3.56
C LEU A 183 -7.36 -13.33 2.38
N VAL A 184 -6.86 -12.82 1.27
CA VAL A 184 -6.47 -13.66 0.13
C VAL A 184 -5.00 -14.01 0.24
N MET A 185 -4.71 -15.27 0.55
CA MET A 185 -3.35 -15.77 0.67
C MET A 185 -2.68 -15.91 -0.70
N ARG A 186 -1.39 -15.59 -0.77
CA ARG A 186 -0.58 -15.59 -1.99
C ARG A 186 0.74 -16.34 -1.77
N SER A 187 1.36 -16.80 -2.85
CA SER A 187 2.73 -17.32 -2.79
C SER A 187 3.74 -16.18 -2.60
N ILE A 188 4.88 -16.45 -1.98
CA ILE A 188 5.97 -15.47 -1.85
C ILE A 188 6.51 -14.97 -3.20
N GLN A 189 6.25 -15.68 -4.28
CA GLN A 189 6.64 -15.27 -5.64
C GLN A 189 5.65 -14.28 -6.26
N ASP A 190 4.43 -14.19 -5.73
CA ASP A 190 3.41 -13.29 -6.26
C ASP A 190 3.75 -11.83 -5.95
N PRO A 191 3.51 -10.90 -6.88
CA PRO A 191 3.75 -9.50 -6.65
C PRO A 191 2.72 -8.91 -5.67
N PHE A 192 3.17 -7.98 -4.81
CA PHE A 192 2.32 -7.16 -3.94
C PHE A 192 2.50 -5.65 -4.19
N LEU A 193 3.59 -5.28 -4.86
CA LEU A 193 3.92 -3.90 -5.16
C LEU A 193 4.42 -3.81 -6.61
N LEU A 194 3.97 -2.80 -7.35
CA LEU A 194 4.43 -2.49 -8.70
C LEU A 194 5.11 -1.12 -8.71
N MET A 195 6.42 -1.13 -8.81
CA MET A 195 7.24 0.08 -8.91
C MET A 195 7.56 0.41 -10.35
N PHE A 196 7.94 1.66 -10.62
CA PHE A 196 8.47 2.05 -11.92
C PHE A 196 9.89 2.58 -11.76
N THR A 197 10.82 1.98 -12.46
CA THR A 197 12.21 2.44 -12.48
C THR A 197 12.37 3.58 -13.47
N SER A 198 13.19 4.57 -13.14
CA SER A 198 13.69 5.55 -14.10
C SER A 198 14.64 4.83 -15.05
N GLY A 199 14.20 4.49 -16.25
CA GLY A 199 15.10 3.96 -17.27
C GLY A 199 16.22 4.98 -17.57
N THR A 200 17.47 4.53 -17.57
CA THR A 200 18.62 5.39 -17.95
C THR A 200 18.57 5.82 -19.41
N THR A 201 17.77 5.16 -20.24
CA THR A 201 17.75 5.34 -21.70
C THR A 201 16.34 5.28 -22.32
N GLY A 202 15.25 5.49 -21.55
CA GLY A 202 13.90 5.40 -22.11
C GLY A 202 12.79 5.60 -21.09
N PRO A 203 11.53 5.38 -21.47
CA PRO A 203 10.39 5.49 -20.57
C PRO A 203 10.52 4.60 -19.33
N ALA A 204 9.90 5.02 -18.24
CA ALA A 204 9.88 4.23 -17.01
C ALA A 204 9.29 2.83 -17.25
N LYS A 205 9.96 1.80 -16.70
CA LYS A 205 9.58 0.39 -16.86
C LYS A 205 8.97 -0.16 -15.56
N PRO A 206 7.91 -0.98 -15.67
CA PRO A 206 7.33 -1.62 -14.49
C PRO A 206 8.30 -2.67 -13.91
N LEU A 207 8.35 -2.71 -12.58
CA LEU A 207 9.09 -3.68 -11.78
C LEU A 207 8.12 -4.26 -10.75
N GLU A 208 7.78 -5.52 -10.89
CA GLU A 208 7.00 -6.25 -9.90
C GLU A 208 7.88 -6.65 -8.72
N VAL A 209 7.45 -6.27 -7.52
CA VAL A 209 8.12 -6.65 -6.27
C VAL A 209 7.35 -7.80 -5.64
N PRO A 210 7.95 -8.99 -5.54
CA PRO A 210 7.28 -10.16 -4.99
C PRO A 210 7.22 -10.11 -3.47
N LEU A 211 6.25 -10.82 -2.87
CA LEU A 211 6.05 -10.92 -1.41
C LEU A 211 7.30 -11.34 -0.65
N LYS A 212 8.20 -12.13 -1.25
CA LYS A 212 9.49 -12.48 -0.61
C LYS A 212 10.35 -11.27 -0.23
N ALA A 213 10.10 -10.10 -0.84
CA ALA A 213 10.81 -8.87 -0.47
C ALA A 213 10.50 -8.43 0.96
N LEU A 214 9.36 -8.83 1.55
CA LEU A 214 9.05 -8.56 2.97
C LEU A 214 10.12 -9.14 3.90
N ILE A 215 10.66 -10.33 3.57
CA ILE A 215 11.74 -10.96 4.34
C ILE A 215 13.03 -10.13 4.25
N ALA A 216 13.38 -9.69 3.05
CA ALA A 216 14.56 -8.85 2.84
C ALA A 216 14.44 -7.48 3.53
N PHE A 217 13.26 -6.84 3.43
CA PHE A 217 13.01 -5.57 4.11
C PHE A 217 13.05 -5.72 5.63
N GLY A 218 12.42 -6.75 6.17
CA GLY A 218 12.44 -7.01 7.61
C GLY A 218 13.85 -7.24 8.13
N ARG A 219 14.65 -8.08 7.46
CA ARG A 219 16.05 -8.29 7.83
C ARG A 219 16.89 -7.02 7.72
N TYR A 220 16.69 -6.24 6.68
CA TYR A 220 17.36 -4.95 6.54
C TYR A 220 17.02 -4.01 7.71
N MET A 221 15.75 -3.90 8.09
CA MET A 221 15.32 -3.07 9.21
C MET A 221 15.92 -3.54 10.54
N GLN A 222 15.97 -4.86 10.78
CA GLN A 222 16.54 -5.43 12.00
C GLN A 222 18.07 -5.34 12.04
N ASP A 223 18.75 -5.78 10.98
CA ASP A 223 20.20 -5.99 11.01
C ASP A 223 21.01 -4.71 10.67
N ALA A 224 20.50 -3.90 9.72
CA ALA A 224 21.19 -2.70 9.26
C ALA A 224 20.74 -1.43 9.98
N ILE A 225 19.45 -1.31 10.27
CA ILE A 225 18.87 -0.14 10.95
C ILE A 225 18.82 -0.38 12.46
N GLY A 226 18.67 -1.63 12.91
CA GLY A 226 18.57 -1.99 14.31
C GLY A 226 17.20 -1.73 14.92
N LEU A 227 16.14 -1.70 14.09
CA LEU A 227 14.77 -1.47 14.57
C LEU A 227 14.26 -2.64 15.40
N THR A 228 13.56 -2.29 16.48
CA THR A 228 12.84 -3.17 17.38
C THR A 228 11.35 -2.84 17.39
N GLU A 229 10.54 -3.64 18.07
CA GLU A 229 9.08 -3.40 18.21
C GLU A 229 8.74 -2.17 19.04
N GLU A 230 9.68 -1.64 19.82
CA GLU A 230 9.53 -0.46 20.68
C GLU A 230 9.84 0.85 19.94
N ASP A 231 10.42 0.76 18.75
CA ASP A 231 10.86 1.94 18.01
C ASP A 231 9.73 2.56 17.20
N SER A 232 9.76 3.90 17.11
CA SER A 232 8.99 4.65 16.13
C SER A 232 9.90 5.01 14.95
N PHE A 233 9.53 4.54 13.76
CA PHE A 233 10.31 4.78 12.55
C PHE A 233 9.68 5.88 11.70
N TRP A 234 10.51 6.80 11.24
CA TRP A 234 10.13 7.84 10.30
C TRP A 234 11.13 7.95 9.16
N ASN A 235 10.63 8.09 7.94
CA ASN A 235 11.44 8.25 6.74
C ASN A 235 11.03 9.51 5.99
N ILE A 236 12.01 10.33 5.59
CA ILE A 236 11.82 11.56 4.82
C ILE A 236 11.77 11.31 3.31
N ALA A 237 12.29 10.17 2.84
CA ALA A 237 12.28 9.83 1.40
C ALA A 237 10.85 9.62 0.88
N ASP A 238 10.64 10.02 -0.38
CA ASP A 238 9.40 9.75 -1.12
C ASP A 238 9.41 8.32 -1.69
#